data_e476edbffd9ba8cca4df114b76a70449
#
_entry.id   e476edbffd9ba8cca4df114b76a70449
#
_cell.length_a   1.000
_cell.length_b   1.000
_cell.length_c   1.000
_cell.angle_alpha   90.00
_cell.angle_beta   90.00
_cell.angle_gamma   90.00
#
_symmetry.space_group_name_H-M   'P 1'
#
loop_
_entity.id
_entity.type
_entity.pdbx_description
1 polymer ?
#
loop_
_entity_poly.entity_id
_entity_poly.type
_entity_poly.pdbx_seq_one_letter_code
_entity_poly.pdbx_strand_id
1 'polypeptide(L)'
;MGGRQLVGRQLGGRLLSGLWRGAIAAHMAANLAAMALFLLPTSSPAQVHSLVAPQSITAPATAPGTGSPGATIVAPSPLAPPAPPAAPPVAQAAPAVPAGQVLLAVAARYGQNSAPISAGLIWRVYAAKPDSPGNFRLIKEDRGAAPTFTLPPGNYVVHASLGLASAAKTIQLRADTVREVFDIPAGGIRLEGRVGDVRIPLGHITFEIFTGSQFNTSERRPIAQNVQTGDVVLLPEGTYYIVSNYGDGNSVVRSDVHIDPGRLTDIVVTHRAAIITLKLVNNPSGEALANTQWTVLTPGGDVIKESIGAFPRLVLAEGDYHVIARNEGRTYQRDFKVITGVDGEVEVLAR
;
A
#
# COMPACT_ATOMS: atom_id res chain seq x y z
N MET A 1 -8.67 44.16 -71.86
CA MET A 1 -9.96 43.58 -72.15
C MET A 1 -10.42 42.73 -71.01
N GLY A 2 -11.45 43.19 -70.39
CA GLY A 2 -12.54 42.52 -69.69
C GLY A 2 -12.12 41.75 -68.39
N GLY A 3 -12.26 42.21 -67.24
CA GLY A 3 -13.39 42.84 -66.56
C GLY A 3 -14.41 41.78 -66.09
N ARG A 4 -14.43 41.49 -64.74
CA ARG A 4 -15.64 41.49 -63.92
C ARG A 4 -15.34 41.11 -62.47
N GLN A 5 -15.63 42.04 -61.64
CA GLN A 5 -15.95 41.89 -60.21
C GLN A 5 -17.19 41.01 -60.01
N LEU A 6 -17.31 40.41 -58.83
CA LEU A 6 -18.53 40.24 -58.02
C LEU A 6 -18.08 39.58 -56.70
N VAL A 7 -17.98 40.38 -55.66
CA VAL A 7 -18.99 40.70 -54.63
C VAL A 7 -19.50 39.47 -53.84
N GLY A 8 -19.06 39.42 -52.61
CA GLY A 8 -19.87 39.33 -51.43
C GLY A 8 -20.38 37.98 -50.98
N ARG A 9 -19.99 37.56 -49.79
CA ARG A 9 -20.92 37.44 -48.65
C ARG A 9 -20.21 36.89 -47.42
N GLN A 10 -20.18 37.71 -46.42
CA GLN A 10 -20.03 37.26 -45.02
C GLN A 10 -21.27 36.48 -44.61
N LEU A 11 -21.06 35.39 -43.91
CA LEU A 11 -21.93 34.74 -42.90
C LEU A 11 -20.99 33.75 -42.22
N GLY A 12 -20.56 33.92 -40.98
CA GLY A 12 -21.41 33.86 -39.80
C GLY A 12 -21.46 32.40 -39.36
N GLY A 13 -20.62 32.02 -38.44
CA GLY A 13 -20.62 30.67 -37.89
C GLY A 13 -19.63 30.56 -36.73
N ARG A 14 -19.98 31.13 -35.63
CA ARG A 14 -19.68 30.75 -34.27
C ARG A 14 -19.87 29.23 -34.08
N LEU A 15 -19.13 28.68 -33.07
CA LEU A 15 -19.28 27.38 -32.41
C LEU A 15 -18.23 26.37 -32.85
N LEU A 16 -17.19 26.33 -32.02
CA LEU A 16 -16.54 25.12 -31.47
C LEU A 16 -15.38 25.52 -30.54
N SER A 17 -15.74 26.22 -29.46
CA SER A 17 -14.88 26.37 -28.27
C SER A 17 -15.69 25.94 -27.04
N GLY A 18 -15.60 24.68 -26.69
CA GLY A 18 -16.35 24.21 -25.54
C GLY A 18 -16.31 22.71 -25.37
N LEU A 19 -15.13 22.13 -25.14
CA LEU A 19 -15.02 20.74 -24.63
C LEU A 19 -13.57 20.47 -24.21
N TRP A 20 -13.10 21.24 -23.20
CA TRP A 20 -11.93 20.85 -22.38
C TRP A 20 -11.91 21.66 -21.07
N ARG A 21 -13.01 21.54 -20.31
CA ARG A 21 -13.11 22.03 -18.93
C ARG A 21 -13.97 21.07 -18.13
N GLY A 22 -13.35 20.09 -17.48
CA GLY A 22 -14.11 19.19 -16.63
C GLY A 22 -13.39 17.95 -16.16
N ALA A 23 -12.13 18.05 -15.71
CA ALA A 23 -11.47 16.89 -15.15
C ALA A 23 -10.55 17.16 -13.95
N ILE A 24 -10.60 18.30 -13.28
CA ILE A 24 -9.78 18.55 -12.07
C ILE A 24 -10.58 19.14 -10.90
N ALA A 25 -11.88 19.34 -11.02
CA ALA A 25 -12.72 19.90 -9.94
C ALA A 25 -13.53 18.88 -9.12
N ALA A 26 -13.30 17.57 -9.28
CA ALA A 26 -14.12 16.54 -8.65
C ALA A 26 -13.53 15.90 -7.37
N HIS A 27 -12.45 16.42 -6.81
CA HIS A 27 -11.84 15.83 -5.60
C HIS A 27 -11.95 16.68 -4.32
N MET A 28 -12.68 17.76 -4.34
CA MET A 28 -12.88 18.60 -3.12
C MET A 28 -14.33 18.82 -2.67
N ALA A 29 -15.30 18.12 -3.22
CA ALA A 29 -16.71 18.38 -2.89
C ALA A 29 -17.55 17.12 -2.61
N ALA A 30 -17.02 16.11 -1.94
CA ALA A 30 -17.79 14.91 -1.58
C ALA A 30 -17.67 14.58 -0.10
N ASN A 31 -17.99 15.54 0.78
CA ASN A 31 -18.24 15.29 2.20
C ASN A 31 -19.26 16.27 2.75
N LEU A 32 -20.47 16.28 2.18
CA LEU A 32 -21.67 16.86 2.84
C LEU A 32 -22.93 16.27 2.22
N ALA A 33 -23.71 15.62 3.11
CA ALA A 33 -25.10 15.23 2.94
C ALA A 33 -25.40 13.92 2.17
N ALA A 34 -25.66 12.85 2.95
CA ALA A 34 -26.85 12.01 2.77
C ALA A 34 -27.14 11.23 4.05
N MET A 35 -27.94 11.83 4.92
CA MET A 35 -28.70 11.14 5.96
C MET A 35 -29.99 10.69 5.29
N ALA A 36 -30.14 9.41 5.01
CA ALA A 36 -31.42 8.80 4.62
C ALA A 36 -31.56 7.45 5.30
N LEU A 37 -32.52 7.43 6.17
CA LEU A 37 -33.17 6.36 6.91
C LEU A 37 -33.57 5.21 5.97
N PHE A 38 -33.05 3.98 6.15
CA PHE A 38 -33.68 2.77 5.61
C PHE A 38 -33.55 1.59 6.56
N LEU A 39 -34.69 0.97 6.72
CA LEU A 39 -35.08 -0.17 7.53
C LEU A 39 -34.11 -1.37 7.47
N LEU A 40 -33.91 -1.98 8.64
CA LEU A 40 -33.19 -3.22 8.88
C LEU A 40 -33.90 -4.45 8.24
N PRO A 41 -33.17 -5.37 7.69
CA PRO A 41 -33.50 -6.78 7.82
C PRO A 41 -32.50 -7.52 8.72
N THR A 42 -33.05 -8.32 9.59
CA THR A 42 -32.38 -9.27 10.48
C THR A 42 -31.52 -10.25 9.71
N SER A 43 -30.20 -10.26 9.97
CA SER A 43 -29.30 -11.28 9.48
C SER A 43 -28.86 -12.22 10.59
N SER A 44 -29.02 -13.51 10.34
CA SER A 44 -28.52 -14.63 11.12
C SER A 44 -27.00 -14.59 11.29
N PRO A 45 -26.45 -15.07 12.41
CA PRO A 45 -25.02 -15.07 12.63
C PRO A 45 -24.34 -16.15 11.79
N ALA A 46 -23.47 -15.75 10.87
CA ALA A 46 -22.51 -16.64 10.26
C ALA A 46 -21.42 -17.00 11.29
N GLN A 47 -21.18 -18.28 11.46
CA GLN A 47 -20.15 -18.83 12.36
C GLN A 47 -18.77 -18.35 11.92
N VAL A 48 -18.15 -17.54 12.76
CA VAL A 48 -16.74 -17.19 12.64
C VAL A 48 -15.93 -18.36 13.18
N HIS A 49 -15.14 -19.00 12.33
CA HIS A 49 -14.15 -19.96 12.79
C HIS A 49 -13.11 -19.18 13.60
N SER A 50 -13.11 -19.41 14.91
CA SER A 50 -12.10 -18.93 15.84
C SER A 50 -10.73 -19.44 15.41
N LEU A 51 -9.85 -18.54 15.01
CA LEU A 51 -8.42 -18.83 14.94
C LEU A 51 -7.89 -18.97 16.36
N VAL A 52 -7.37 -20.16 16.65
CA VAL A 52 -6.74 -20.57 17.89
C VAL A 52 -5.60 -19.60 18.21
N ALA A 53 -5.63 -19.03 19.41
CA ALA A 53 -4.54 -18.25 19.97
C ALA A 53 -3.27 -19.12 20.10
N PRO A 54 -2.06 -18.57 19.87
CA PRO A 54 -0.83 -19.33 20.09
C PRO A 54 -0.68 -19.66 21.57
N GLN A 55 -0.56 -20.94 21.85
CA GLN A 55 -0.28 -21.44 23.20
C GLN A 55 1.14 -21.05 23.61
N SER A 56 1.28 -20.49 24.80
CA SER A 56 2.53 -20.22 25.45
C SER A 56 3.31 -21.52 25.67
N ILE A 57 4.52 -21.60 25.13
CA ILE A 57 5.43 -22.72 25.34
C ILE A 57 5.98 -22.59 26.77
N THR A 58 5.54 -23.47 27.66
CA THR A 58 6.08 -23.62 28.99
C THR A 58 7.44 -24.38 28.89
N ALA A 59 8.49 -23.76 29.33
CA ALA A 59 9.82 -24.39 29.43
C ALA A 59 9.82 -25.55 30.43
N PRO A 60 10.56 -26.64 30.17
CA PRO A 60 10.64 -27.77 31.12
C PRO A 60 11.43 -27.38 32.36
N ALA A 61 10.86 -27.72 33.52
CA ALA A 61 11.50 -27.58 34.83
C ALA A 61 12.71 -28.52 34.97
N THR A 62 13.85 -27.95 35.22
CA THR A 62 15.07 -28.70 35.60
C THR A 62 15.01 -29.01 37.09
N ALA A 63 15.22 -30.26 37.45
CA ALA A 63 15.23 -30.80 38.82
C ALA A 63 16.38 -30.23 39.66
N PRO A 64 16.28 -30.26 41.02
CA PRO A 64 17.20 -29.59 41.94
C PRO A 64 18.48 -30.38 42.19
N GLY A 65 19.59 -29.72 41.98
CA GLY A 65 20.90 -30.15 42.47
C GLY A 65 21.14 -29.60 43.86
N THR A 66 21.35 -30.51 44.78
CA THR A 66 21.79 -30.26 46.18
C THR A 66 23.20 -29.66 46.21
N GLY A 67 23.37 -28.52 46.85
CA GLY A 67 24.65 -27.91 47.16
C GLY A 67 24.52 -26.96 48.34
N SER A 68 25.16 -27.32 49.42
CA SER A 68 25.15 -26.73 50.74
C SER A 68 25.54 -25.23 50.88
N PRO A 69 25.25 -24.63 52.02
CA PRO A 69 25.12 -23.18 52.17
C PRO A 69 26.44 -22.53 52.59
N GLY A 70 26.79 -21.45 51.91
CA GLY A 70 27.77 -20.49 52.35
C GLY A 70 27.14 -19.12 52.48
N ALA A 71 26.66 -18.76 53.64
CA ALA A 71 26.19 -17.42 53.92
C ALA A 71 27.36 -16.45 54.02
N THR A 72 27.57 -15.61 53.01
CA THR A 72 28.48 -14.47 53.14
C THR A 72 27.62 -13.26 53.53
N ILE A 73 27.82 -12.82 54.79
CA ILE A 73 27.21 -11.57 55.28
C ILE A 73 28.02 -10.41 54.67
N VAL A 74 27.38 -9.69 53.76
CA VAL A 74 27.90 -8.43 53.25
C VAL A 74 27.49 -7.34 54.24
N ALA A 75 28.47 -6.67 54.82
CA ALA A 75 28.28 -5.55 55.73
C ALA A 75 27.55 -4.41 55.04
N PRO A 76 26.64 -3.69 55.74
CA PRO A 76 25.93 -2.56 55.15
C PRO A 76 26.92 -1.41 54.87
N SER A 77 26.94 -0.97 53.62
CA SER A 77 27.64 0.24 53.21
C SER A 77 27.00 1.48 53.85
N PRO A 78 27.81 2.47 54.30
CA PRO A 78 27.27 3.68 54.89
C PRO A 78 26.40 4.46 53.89
N LEU A 79 25.25 4.94 54.34
CA LEU A 79 24.36 5.81 53.58
C LEU A 79 25.17 7.03 53.12
N ALA A 80 25.18 7.24 51.80
CA ALA A 80 25.64 8.49 51.19
C ALA A 80 24.75 9.66 51.67
N PRO A 81 25.30 10.85 51.92
CA PRO A 81 24.53 12.01 52.33
C PRO A 81 23.51 12.35 51.22
N PRO A 82 22.30 12.86 51.57
CA PRO A 82 21.29 13.23 50.61
C PRO A 82 21.84 14.26 49.61
N ALA A 83 21.67 13.98 48.32
CA ALA A 83 22.02 14.92 47.25
C ALA A 83 21.27 16.24 47.48
N PRO A 84 21.90 17.39 47.22
CA PRO A 84 21.21 18.68 47.31
C PRO A 84 19.98 18.67 46.34
N PRO A 85 18.89 19.36 46.71
CA PRO A 85 17.69 19.40 45.88
C PRO A 85 18.04 19.90 44.48
N ALA A 86 17.64 19.12 43.48
CA ALA A 86 17.81 19.49 42.08
C ALA A 86 17.23 20.89 41.86
N ALA A 87 18.00 21.78 41.26
CA ALA A 87 17.51 23.09 40.84
C ALA A 87 16.27 22.92 39.98
N PRO A 88 15.25 23.78 40.16
CA PRO A 88 14.06 23.72 39.32
C PRO A 88 14.48 23.75 37.86
N PRO A 89 13.82 22.95 36.98
CA PRO A 89 14.14 22.95 35.57
C PRO A 89 14.02 24.39 35.05
N VAL A 90 15.14 24.91 34.54
CA VAL A 90 15.18 26.21 33.88
C VAL A 90 14.13 26.13 32.76
N ALA A 91 13.04 26.86 32.90
CA ALA A 91 12.03 26.97 31.87
C ALA A 91 12.75 27.44 30.59
N GLN A 92 12.85 26.56 29.59
CA GLN A 92 13.38 26.95 28.30
C GLN A 92 12.54 28.13 27.81
N ALA A 93 13.18 29.29 27.71
CA ALA A 93 12.54 30.49 27.19
C ALA A 93 11.95 30.14 25.81
N ALA A 94 10.66 30.38 25.65
CA ALA A 94 10.00 30.21 24.37
C ALA A 94 10.79 31.02 23.32
N PRO A 95 11.02 30.50 22.12
CA PRO A 95 11.77 31.19 21.09
C PRO A 95 11.15 32.57 20.85
N ALA A 96 11.95 33.63 20.92
CA ALA A 96 11.50 35.00 20.72
C ALA A 96 10.95 35.11 19.27
N VAL A 97 9.66 35.46 19.16
CA VAL A 97 9.00 35.64 17.86
C VAL A 97 9.47 36.98 17.28
N PRO A 98 10.02 37.05 16.06
CA PRO A 98 10.36 38.31 15.41
C PRO A 98 9.14 39.23 15.31
N ALA A 99 9.35 40.55 15.46
CA ALA A 99 8.25 41.51 15.37
C ALA A 99 7.52 41.38 14.02
N GLY A 100 6.18 41.36 14.07
CA GLY A 100 5.34 41.22 12.88
C GLY A 100 5.20 39.79 12.35
N GLN A 101 5.63 38.78 13.11
CA GLN A 101 5.44 37.36 12.78
C GLN A 101 4.65 36.63 13.87
N VAL A 102 4.03 35.53 13.51
CA VAL A 102 3.24 34.63 14.38
C VAL A 102 3.81 33.24 14.33
N LEU A 103 3.84 32.55 15.46
CA LEU A 103 4.22 31.15 15.54
C LEU A 103 3.01 30.25 15.30
N LEU A 104 3.13 29.35 14.36
CA LEU A 104 2.18 28.26 14.13
C LEU A 104 2.83 26.94 14.53
N ALA A 105 2.46 26.37 15.67
CA ALA A 105 2.85 25.05 16.10
C ALA A 105 1.80 24.03 15.63
N VAL A 106 2.23 23.00 14.93
CA VAL A 106 1.35 21.95 14.42
C VAL A 106 1.77 20.57 14.93
N ALA A 107 0.80 19.71 15.13
CA ALA A 107 1.00 18.30 15.48
C ALA A 107 -0.08 17.47 14.79
N ALA A 108 0.17 16.17 14.62
CA ALA A 108 -0.81 15.25 14.08
C ALA A 108 -0.99 14.03 14.98
N ARG A 109 -2.17 13.43 14.91
CA ARG A 109 -2.52 12.18 15.61
C ARG A 109 -3.39 11.30 14.71
N TYR A 110 -3.45 10.00 15.01
CA TYR A 110 -4.22 9.04 14.20
C TYR A 110 -5.74 9.19 14.33
N GLY A 111 -6.24 10.03 15.24
CA GLY A 111 -7.64 10.29 15.47
C GLY A 111 -7.85 10.93 16.84
N GLN A 112 -9.10 11.29 17.17
CA GLN A 112 -9.42 11.84 18.47
C GLN A 112 -9.03 10.85 19.58
N ASN A 113 -8.32 11.34 20.59
CA ASN A 113 -7.81 10.54 21.73
C ASN A 113 -6.75 9.46 21.37
N SER A 114 -6.20 9.49 20.17
CA SER A 114 -5.11 8.59 19.75
C SER A 114 -3.75 9.20 20.07
N ALA A 115 -2.71 8.34 20.06
CA ALA A 115 -1.34 8.78 20.21
C ALA A 115 -0.93 9.78 19.10
N PRO A 116 -0.04 10.72 19.41
CA PRO A 116 0.53 11.61 18.41
C PRO A 116 1.39 10.82 17.42
N ILE A 117 1.40 11.27 16.17
CA ILE A 117 2.24 10.72 15.11
C ILE A 117 3.65 11.29 15.28
N SER A 118 4.63 10.41 15.53
CA SER A 118 6.01 10.78 15.87
C SER A 118 6.96 10.80 14.68
N ALA A 119 6.58 10.29 13.51
CA ALA A 119 7.44 10.21 12.33
C ALA A 119 6.63 10.05 11.03
N GLY A 120 7.30 10.29 9.88
CA GLY A 120 6.73 10.07 8.56
C GLY A 120 5.81 11.17 8.05
N LEU A 121 5.60 12.24 8.83
CA LEU A 121 4.78 13.38 8.44
C LEU A 121 5.51 14.30 7.46
N ILE A 122 4.75 14.82 6.51
CA ILE A 122 5.16 15.91 5.63
C ILE A 122 4.15 17.03 5.77
N TRP A 123 4.62 18.17 6.22
CA TRP A 123 3.84 19.38 6.41
C TRP A 123 4.08 20.36 5.28
N ARG A 124 3.01 20.89 4.71
CA ARG A 124 3.08 21.95 3.69
C ARG A 124 2.16 23.08 4.07
N VAL A 125 2.70 24.30 4.07
CA VAL A 125 1.95 25.52 4.32
C VAL A 125 1.82 26.26 3.01
N TYR A 126 0.59 26.54 2.61
CA TYR A 126 0.24 27.26 1.39
C TYR A 126 -0.42 28.59 1.71
N ALA A 127 -0.27 29.58 0.82
CA ALA A 127 -1.11 30.77 0.86
C ALA A 127 -2.57 30.38 0.65
N ALA A 128 -3.50 30.93 1.47
CA ALA A 128 -4.93 30.60 1.31
C ALA A 128 -5.53 31.16 0.01
N LYS A 129 -4.94 32.25 -0.54
CA LYS A 129 -5.34 32.79 -1.83
C LYS A 129 -4.56 32.09 -2.93
N PRO A 130 -5.24 31.40 -3.87
CA PRO A 130 -4.55 30.78 -4.99
C PRO A 130 -4.03 31.85 -5.97
N ASP A 131 -2.85 31.63 -6.56
CA ASP A 131 -2.27 32.48 -7.59
C ASP A 131 -3.03 32.30 -8.93
N SER A 132 -3.60 31.11 -9.17
CA SER A 132 -4.49 30.76 -10.28
C SER A 132 -5.44 29.64 -9.84
N PRO A 133 -6.56 29.38 -10.56
CA PRO A 133 -7.50 28.34 -10.19
C PRO A 133 -6.82 26.99 -9.94
N GLY A 134 -6.92 26.48 -8.70
CA GLY A 134 -6.33 25.22 -8.27
C GLY A 134 -4.83 25.25 -7.95
N ASN A 135 -4.13 26.40 -8.11
CA ASN A 135 -2.70 26.51 -7.84
C ASN A 135 -2.45 27.38 -6.59
N PHE A 136 -2.13 26.74 -5.48
CA PHE A 136 -1.78 27.37 -4.21
C PHE A 136 -0.27 27.47 -4.10
N ARG A 137 0.24 28.66 -3.78
CA ARG A 137 1.67 28.88 -3.59
C ARG A 137 2.16 28.23 -2.31
N LEU A 138 3.10 27.29 -2.41
CA LEU A 138 3.80 26.70 -1.27
C LEU A 138 4.69 27.77 -0.62
N ILE A 139 4.56 27.95 0.70
CA ILE A 139 5.31 28.91 1.49
C ILE A 139 6.41 28.20 2.28
N LYS A 140 6.05 27.11 2.96
CA LYS A 140 6.99 26.30 3.76
C LYS A 140 6.65 24.81 3.68
N GLU A 141 7.69 23.98 3.78
CA GLU A 141 7.58 22.53 3.96
C GLU A 141 8.45 22.11 5.15
N ASP A 142 8.00 21.12 5.93
CA ASP A 142 8.72 20.52 7.03
C ASP A 142 8.38 19.03 7.17
N ARG A 143 9.29 18.23 7.74
CA ARG A 143 9.13 16.78 7.93
C ARG A 143 9.22 16.36 9.40
N GLY A 144 9.24 17.32 10.31
CA GLY A 144 9.23 17.06 11.74
C GLY A 144 7.89 16.50 12.22
N ALA A 145 7.89 15.82 13.36
CA ALA A 145 6.68 15.30 13.97
C ALA A 145 5.71 16.42 14.43
N ALA A 146 6.27 17.53 14.93
CA ALA A 146 5.53 18.67 15.43
C ALA A 146 6.29 19.97 15.18
N PRO A 147 6.40 20.41 13.91
CA PRO A 147 7.17 21.60 13.56
C PRO A 147 6.46 22.89 14.02
N THR A 148 7.27 23.93 14.12
CA THR A 148 6.79 25.28 14.38
C THR A 148 7.16 26.17 13.20
N PHE A 149 6.18 26.80 12.59
CA PHE A 149 6.35 27.72 11.47
C PHE A 149 6.25 29.16 11.96
N THR A 150 7.22 29.96 11.58
CA THR A 150 7.18 31.42 11.79
C THR A 150 6.71 32.05 10.49
N LEU A 151 5.57 32.75 10.54
CA LEU A 151 4.85 33.27 9.38
C LEU A 151 4.28 34.68 9.67
N PRO A 152 4.15 35.55 8.66
CA PRO A 152 3.37 36.76 8.82
C PRO A 152 1.92 36.50 9.20
N PRO A 153 1.19 37.45 9.85
CA PRO A 153 -0.25 37.35 10.00
C PRO A 153 -0.93 37.18 8.64
N GLY A 154 -1.94 36.31 8.57
CA GLY A 154 -2.61 36.02 7.31
C GLY A 154 -3.42 34.72 7.34
N ASN A 155 -3.97 34.35 6.20
CA ASN A 155 -4.72 33.12 6.01
C ASN A 155 -3.85 32.11 5.25
N TYR A 156 -3.80 30.90 5.76
CA TYR A 156 -2.98 29.81 5.23
C TYR A 156 -3.78 28.53 5.12
N VAL A 157 -3.43 27.67 4.16
CA VAL A 157 -3.88 26.28 4.13
C VAL A 157 -2.69 25.42 4.55
N VAL A 158 -2.85 24.73 5.67
CA VAL A 158 -1.84 23.78 6.17
C VAL A 158 -2.29 22.38 5.81
N HIS A 159 -1.43 21.66 5.09
CA HIS A 159 -1.63 20.28 4.68
C HIS A 159 -0.62 19.40 5.40
N ALA A 160 -1.11 18.36 6.07
CA ALA A 160 -0.32 17.32 6.68
C ALA A 160 -0.56 16.01 5.94
N SER A 161 0.50 15.30 5.56
CA SER A 161 0.39 13.98 4.92
C SER A 161 1.24 12.94 5.62
N LEU A 162 0.72 11.71 5.64
CA LEU A 162 1.36 10.50 6.18
C LEU A 162 1.15 9.36 5.18
N GLY A 163 2.15 9.06 4.36
CA GLY A 163 1.99 8.15 3.24
C GLY A 163 0.90 8.62 2.28
N LEU A 164 -0.12 7.80 2.06
CA LEU A 164 -1.27 8.12 1.21
C LEU A 164 -2.42 8.80 1.97
N ALA A 165 -2.33 8.90 3.30
CA ALA A 165 -3.31 9.62 4.11
C ALA A 165 -2.92 11.09 4.25
N SER A 166 -3.91 11.98 4.33
CA SER A 166 -3.65 13.41 4.54
C SER A 166 -4.83 14.12 5.18
N ALA A 167 -4.53 15.27 5.78
CA ALA A 167 -5.53 16.21 6.27
C ALA A 167 -5.11 17.65 5.94
N ALA A 168 -6.07 18.52 5.68
CA ALA A 168 -5.83 19.93 5.42
C ALA A 168 -6.76 20.80 6.27
N LYS A 169 -6.23 21.92 6.76
CA LYS A 169 -6.99 22.93 7.49
C LYS A 169 -6.65 24.32 6.99
N THR A 170 -7.68 25.17 6.88
CA THR A 170 -7.48 26.61 6.71
C THR A 170 -7.30 27.26 8.07
N ILE A 171 -6.19 27.97 8.27
CA ILE A 171 -5.81 28.57 9.53
C ILE A 171 -5.62 30.06 9.33
N GLN A 172 -6.23 30.86 10.21
CA GLN A 172 -6.02 32.27 10.25
C GLN A 172 -5.02 32.62 11.36
N LEU A 173 -3.86 33.13 10.97
CA LEU A 173 -2.86 33.66 11.90
C LEU A 173 -3.09 35.14 12.12
N ARG A 174 -3.28 35.56 13.40
CA ARG A 174 -3.49 36.96 13.79
C ARG A 174 -2.25 37.49 14.53
N ALA A 175 -2.31 37.64 15.84
CA ALA A 175 -1.25 38.28 16.61
C ALA A 175 -0.50 37.36 17.59
N ASP A 176 -0.95 36.11 17.78
CA ASP A 176 -0.45 35.24 18.85
C ASP A 176 0.03 33.88 18.28
N THR A 177 0.66 33.11 19.16
CA THR A 177 1.03 31.72 18.82
C THR A 177 -0.24 30.88 18.66
N VAL A 178 -0.39 30.26 17.49
CA VAL A 178 -1.48 29.34 17.17
C VAL A 178 -0.96 27.89 17.28
N ARG A 179 -1.75 27.03 17.92
CA ARG A 179 -1.48 25.59 18.00
C ARG A 179 -2.61 24.83 17.36
N GLU A 180 -2.27 23.96 16.40
CA GLU A 180 -3.24 23.15 15.68
C GLU A 180 -2.88 21.67 15.68
N VAL A 181 -3.88 20.85 15.95
CA VAL A 181 -3.75 19.39 15.89
C VAL A 181 -4.56 18.86 14.72
N PHE A 182 -3.91 18.03 13.90
CA PHE A 182 -4.51 17.40 12.73
C PHE A 182 -4.84 15.94 13.04
N ASP A 183 -6.07 15.54 12.79
CA ASP A 183 -6.46 14.14 12.82
C ASP A 183 -6.22 13.55 11.43
N ILE A 184 -5.31 12.57 11.35
CA ILE A 184 -4.99 11.82 10.13
C ILE A 184 -5.29 10.36 10.44
N PRO A 185 -6.53 9.89 10.21
CA PRO A 185 -6.89 8.51 10.46
C PRO A 185 -6.21 7.62 9.42
N ALA A 186 -5.01 7.17 9.75
CA ALA A 186 -4.17 6.33 8.91
C ALA A 186 -3.69 5.10 9.65
N GLY A 187 -3.57 3.98 8.94
CA GLY A 187 -2.93 2.76 9.40
C GLY A 187 -1.91 2.24 8.38
N GLY A 188 -1.10 1.29 8.79
CA GLY A 188 -0.14 0.61 7.95
C GLY A 188 -0.64 -0.75 7.50
N ILE A 189 -0.25 -1.16 6.29
CA ILE A 189 -0.38 -2.53 5.83
C ILE A 189 1.00 -3.05 5.44
N ARG A 190 1.28 -4.31 5.83
CA ARG A 190 2.46 -5.03 5.40
C ARG A 190 2.04 -6.36 4.81
N LEU A 191 2.52 -6.66 3.60
CA LEU A 191 2.09 -7.80 2.80
C LEU A 191 3.18 -8.84 2.71
N GLU A 192 2.78 -10.10 2.80
CA GLU A 192 3.65 -11.24 2.57
C GLU A 192 2.93 -12.29 1.72
N GLY A 193 3.62 -12.84 0.71
CA GLY A 193 3.12 -13.95 -0.10
C GLY A 193 3.73 -15.28 0.28
N ARG A 194 2.91 -16.35 0.25
CA ARG A 194 3.34 -17.72 0.51
C ARG A 194 2.75 -18.69 -0.50
N VAL A 195 3.43 -19.83 -0.65
CA VAL A 195 2.86 -21.05 -1.25
C VAL A 195 2.88 -22.12 -0.16
N GLY A 196 1.71 -22.53 0.30
CA GLY A 196 1.62 -23.30 1.55
C GLY A 196 2.25 -22.53 2.70
N ASP A 197 3.25 -23.13 3.37
CA ASP A 197 3.99 -22.49 4.47
C ASP A 197 5.28 -21.80 4.01
N VAL A 198 5.65 -21.92 2.74
CA VAL A 198 6.90 -21.40 2.18
C VAL A 198 6.69 -19.96 1.71
N ARG A 199 7.53 -19.06 2.20
CA ARG A 199 7.54 -17.66 1.78
C ARG A 199 8.02 -17.52 0.34
N ILE A 200 7.29 -16.74 -0.46
CA ILE A 200 7.70 -16.39 -1.82
C ILE A 200 8.85 -15.37 -1.74
N PRO A 201 9.97 -15.61 -2.42
CA PRO A 201 11.12 -14.70 -2.43
C PRO A 201 10.77 -13.31 -2.99
N LEU A 202 11.52 -12.29 -2.56
CA LEU A 202 11.43 -10.93 -3.09
C LEU A 202 11.63 -10.93 -4.62
N GLY A 203 10.86 -10.09 -5.32
CA GLY A 203 10.91 -9.97 -6.77
C GLY A 203 10.11 -11.02 -7.54
N HIS A 204 9.61 -12.07 -6.87
CA HIS A 204 8.77 -13.10 -7.50
C HIS A 204 7.27 -12.84 -7.31
N ILE A 205 6.91 -11.93 -6.42
CA ILE A 205 5.52 -11.56 -6.12
C ILE A 205 5.41 -10.05 -6.01
N THR A 206 4.32 -9.52 -6.50
CA THR A 206 3.96 -8.11 -6.38
C THR A 206 2.53 -7.96 -5.93
N PHE A 207 2.25 -6.84 -5.25
CA PHE A 207 0.92 -6.53 -4.77
C PHE A 207 0.45 -5.20 -5.35
N GLU A 208 -0.85 -5.14 -5.63
CA GLU A 208 -1.55 -3.91 -5.97
C GLU A 208 -2.66 -3.69 -4.94
N ILE A 209 -2.84 -2.45 -4.51
CA ILE A 209 -3.84 -2.07 -3.51
C ILE A 209 -4.88 -1.17 -4.15
N PHE A 210 -6.14 -1.49 -3.94
CA PHE A 210 -7.29 -0.76 -4.46
C PHE A 210 -8.20 -0.33 -3.31
N THR A 211 -8.93 0.76 -3.49
CA THR A 211 -9.95 1.21 -2.53
C THR A 211 -11.22 0.39 -2.62
N GLY A 212 -11.86 0.11 -1.47
CA GLY A 212 -13.13 -0.62 -1.36
C GLY A 212 -12.95 -2.14 -1.40
N SER A 213 -14.01 -2.88 -1.76
CA SER A 213 -14.03 -4.34 -1.79
C SER A 213 -13.88 -4.89 -3.21
N GLN A 214 -13.29 -6.06 -3.36
CA GLN A 214 -13.15 -6.79 -4.61
C GLN A 214 -14.50 -7.07 -5.32
N PHE A 215 -15.60 -7.07 -4.59
CA PHE A 215 -16.94 -7.33 -5.14
C PHE A 215 -17.57 -6.10 -5.82
N ASN A 216 -16.95 -4.95 -5.71
CA ASN A 216 -17.42 -3.75 -6.43
C ASN A 216 -16.94 -3.75 -7.88
N THR A 217 -17.86 -3.68 -8.83
CA THR A 217 -17.62 -3.86 -10.27
C THR A 217 -17.14 -2.62 -11.01
N SER A 218 -16.98 -1.46 -10.36
CA SER A 218 -16.50 -0.25 -11.04
C SER A 218 -15.02 -0.37 -11.39
N GLU A 219 -14.63 0.07 -12.58
CA GLU A 219 -13.23 0.19 -12.96
C GLU A 219 -12.48 1.07 -11.95
N ARG A 220 -11.41 0.53 -11.40
CA ARG A 220 -10.61 1.22 -10.39
C ARG A 220 -9.15 1.20 -10.76
N ARG A 221 -8.52 2.33 -10.50
CA ARG A 221 -7.05 2.38 -10.54
C ARG A 221 -6.51 1.99 -9.18
N PRO A 222 -5.45 1.20 -9.13
CA PRO A 222 -4.77 0.91 -7.88
C PRO A 222 -4.21 2.21 -7.28
N ILE A 223 -4.32 2.33 -5.96
CA ILE A 223 -3.75 3.46 -5.21
C ILE A 223 -2.28 3.23 -4.86
N ALA A 224 -1.84 1.97 -4.87
CA ALA A 224 -0.45 1.57 -4.79
C ALA A 224 -0.20 0.37 -5.71
N GLN A 225 0.92 0.40 -6.43
CA GLN A 225 1.33 -0.63 -7.38
C GLN A 225 2.75 -1.09 -7.08
N ASN A 226 3.07 -2.31 -7.52
CA ASN A 226 4.40 -2.90 -7.38
C ASN A 226 4.90 -2.94 -5.92
N VAL A 227 3.97 -3.03 -4.96
CA VAL A 227 4.31 -3.20 -3.54
C VAL A 227 5.02 -4.53 -3.38
N GLN A 228 6.16 -4.52 -2.69
CA GLN A 228 6.96 -5.73 -2.47
C GLN A 228 6.61 -6.37 -1.12
N THR A 229 6.94 -7.66 -0.99
CA THR A 229 6.82 -8.37 0.28
C THR A 229 7.64 -7.67 1.36
N GLY A 230 6.97 -7.32 2.47
CA GLY A 230 7.59 -6.66 3.63
C GLY A 230 7.53 -5.14 3.60
N ASP A 231 7.18 -4.52 2.48
CA ASP A 231 6.96 -3.08 2.42
C ASP A 231 5.78 -2.67 3.29
N VAL A 232 5.93 -1.53 3.96
CA VAL A 232 4.85 -0.91 4.72
C VAL A 232 4.23 0.22 3.91
N VAL A 233 2.95 0.08 3.59
CA VAL A 233 2.17 1.13 2.92
C VAL A 233 1.23 1.77 3.94
N LEU A 234 1.34 3.10 4.10
CA LEU A 234 0.47 3.87 4.98
C LEU A 234 -0.75 4.36 4.20
N LEU A 235 -1.93 3.98 4.65
CA LEU A 235 -3.22 4.21 3.99
C LEU A 235 -4.17 4.96 4.93
N PRO A 236 -5.12 5.76 4.41
CA PRO A 236 -6.26 6.20 5.19
C PRO A 236 -7.02 5.03 5.81
N GLU A 237 -7.71 5.28 6.92
CA GLU A 237 -8.70 4.34 7.47
C GLU A 237 -9.71 3.95 6.39
N GLY A 238 -10.07 2.67 6.30
CA GLY A 238 -11.07 2.22 5.35
C GLY A 238 -10.89 0.79 4.89
N THR A 239 -11.75 0.39 3.96
CA THR A 239 -11.72 -0.93 3.34
C THR A 239 -10.99 -0.86 2.01
N TYR A 240 -10.11 -1.82 1.81
CA TYR A 240 -9.28 -1.98 0.62
C TYR A 240 -9.34 -3.42 0.14
N TYR A 241 -9.02 -3.65 -1.12
CA TYR A 241 -8.69 -4.99 -1.58
C TYR A 241 -7.32 -5.03 -2.21
N ILE A 242 -6.67 -6.16 -2.03
CA ILE A 242 -5.31 -6.44 -2.48
C ILE A 242 -5.41 -7.43 -3.62
N VAL A 243 -4.68 -7.16 -4.70
CA VAL A 243 -4.41 -8.12 -5.76
C VAL A 243 -2.95 -8.53 -5.63
N SER A 244 -2.73 -9.81 -5.42
CA SER A 244 -1.41 -10.42 -5.32
C SER A 244 -1.12 -11.20 -6.58
N ASN A 245 -0.01 -10.88 -7.26
CA ASN A 245 0.43 -11.51 -8.49
C ASN A 245 1.73 -12.28 -8.23
N TYR A 246 1.69 -13.60 -8.27
CA TYR A 246 2.88 -14.44 -8.14
C TYR A 246 3.36 -14.90 -9.51
N GLY A 247 4.55 -14.44 -9.89
CA GLY A 247 5.09 -14.64 -11.23
C GLY A 247 4.31 -13.88 -12.30
N ASP A 248 4.41 -14.35 -13.53
CA ASP A 248 3.84 -13.73 -14.73
C ASP A 248 2.80 -14.62 -15.45
N GLY A 249 2.35 -15.68 -14.77
CA GLY A 249 1.30 -16.57 -15.24
C GLY A 249 -0.09 -16.19 -14.72
N ASN A 250 -0.82 -17.17 -14.20
CA ASN A 250 -2.19 -17.02 -13.74
C ASN A 250 -2.37 -17.15 -12.22
N SER A 251 -1.29 -17.13 -11.45
CA SER A 251 -1.38 -17.22 -9.99
C SER A 251 -1.70 -15.84 -9.39
N VAL A 252 -2.98 -15.52 -9.32
CA VAL A 252 -3.52 -14.25 -8.81
C VAL A 252 -4.47 -14.53 -7.64
N VAL A 253 -4.24 -13.85 -6.53
CA VAL A 253 -5.10 -13.93 -5.34
C VAL A 253 -5.64 -12.54 -5.01
N ARG A 254 -6.91 -12.46 -4.63
CA ARG A 254 -7.58 -11.23 -4.18
C ARG A 254 -8.04 -11.39 -2.75
N SER A 255 -7.83 -10.36 -1.93
CA SER A 255 -8.24 -10.37 -0.53
C SER A 255 -8.69 -8.99 -0.10
N ASP A 256 -9.82 -8.92 0.59
CA ASP A 256 -10.30 -7.68 1.22
C ASP A 256 -9.63 -7.50 2.58
N VAL A 257 -9.35 -6.24 2.94
CA VAL A 257 -8.75 -5.86 4.22
C VAL A 257 -9.35 -4.57 4.72
N HIS A 258 -9.49 -4.46 6.04
CA HIS A 258 -9.82 -3.21 6.73
C HIS A 258 -8.59 -2.65 7.43
N ILE A 259 -8.37 -1.35 7.27
CA ILE A 259 -7.26 -0.62 7.87
C ILE A 259 -7.79 0.25 9.01
N ASP A 260 -7.29 -0.01 10.22
CA ASP A 260 -7.59 0.74 11.43
C ASP A 260 -6.54 1.84 11.68
N PRO A 261 -6.94 3.01 12.20
CA PRO A 261 -6.01 4.08 12.51
C PRO A 261 -4.96 3.69 13.56
N GLY A 262 -3.72 4.08 13.33
CA GLY A 262 -2.61 3.87 14.26
C GLY A 262 -2.14 2.42 14.41
N ARG A 263 -2.62 1.51 13.57
CA ARG A 263 -2.26 0.09 13.61
C ARG A 263 -1.52 -0.33 12.35
N LEU A 264 -0.60 -1.28 12.51
CA LEU A 264 0.00 -2.01 11.40
C LEU A 264 -0.74 -3.34 11.25
N THR A 265 -1.30 -3.58 10.07
CA THR A 265 -1.99 -4.82 9.72
C THR A 265 -1.07 -5.69 8.86
N ASP A 266 -0.68 -6.84 9.40
CA ASP A 266 0.10 -7.85 8.67
C ASP A 266 -0.84 -8.80 7.94
N ILE A 267 -0.64 -8.96 6.64
CA ILE A 267 -1.45 -9.84 5.79
C ILE A 267 -0.58 -10.84 5.07
N VAL A 268 -0.89 -12.10 5.25
CA VAL A 268 -0.28 -13.21 4.51
C VAL A 268 -1.25 -13.66 3.42
N VAL A 269 -0.80 -13.56 2.17
CA VAL A 269 -1.55 -14.04 1.00
C VAL A 269 -0.99 -15.38 0.58
N THR A 270 -1.81 -16.43 0.63
CA THR A 270 -1.38 -17.78 0.25
C THR A 270 -1.81 -18.10 -1.18
N HIS A 271 -0.85 -18.36 -2.03
CA HIS A 271 -1.03 -18.79 -3.41
C HIS A 271 -1.09 -20.32 -3.47
N ARG A 272 -1.98 -20.81 -4.32
CA ARG A 272 -2.02 -22.23 -4.74
C ARG A 272 -1.39 -22.31 -6.10
N ALA A 273 -0.08 -22.51 -6.13
CA ALA A 273 0.72 -22.45 -7.36
C ALA A 273 2.01 -23.28 -7.23
N ALA A 274 2.66 -23.51 -8.36
CA ALA A 274 4.00 -24.08 -8.41
C ALA A 274 4.80 -23.49 -9.59
N ILE A 275 6.12 -23.63 -9.55
CA ILE A 275 7.03 -23.26 -10.63
C ILE A 275 7.21 -24.47 -11.55
N ILE A 276 6.81 -24.31 -12.80
CA ILE A 276 6.92 -25.34 -13.83
C ILE A 276 7.99 -24.94 -14.85
N THR A 277 8.94 -25.84 -15.09
CA THR A 277 9.93 -25.72 -16.16
C THR A 277 9.50 -26.60 -17.33
N LEU A 278 9.36 -26.02 -18.52
CA LEU A 278 9.01 -26.77 -19.72
C LEU A 278 10.27 -27.13 -20.49
N LYS A 279 10.31 -28.32 -21.07
CA LYS A 279 11.37 -28.70 -22.02
C LYS A 279 10.84 -29.62 -23.13
N LEU A 280 11.26 -29.36 -24.36
CA LEU A 280 10.99 -30.20 -25.51
C LEU A 280 12.21 -31.12 -25.73
N VAL A 281 12.00 -32.42 -25.78
CA VAL A 281 13.08 -33.41 -25.88
C VAL A 281 12.80 -34.45 -26.97
N ASN A 282 13.85 -34.95 -27.65
CA ASN A 282 13.69 -36.04 -28.60
C ASN A 282 13.44 -37.40 -27.92
N ASN A 283 14.03 -37.60 -26.77
CA ASN A 283 13.90 -38.82 -25.96
C ASN A 283 13.66 -38.42 -24.49
N PRO A 284 13.00 -39.28 -23.68
CA PRO A 284 12.85 -39.04 -22.25
C PRO A 284 14.20 -38.74 -21.58
N SER A 285 14.22 -37.70 -20.73
CA SER A 285 15.41 -37.17 -20.06
C SER A 285 16.53 -36.70 -21.00
N GLY A 286 16.22 -36.47 -22.28
CA GLY A 286 17.16 -35.92 -23.26
C GLY A 286 17.44 -34.42 -23.07
N GLU A 287 18.35 -33.92 -23.91
CA GLU A 287 18.64 -32.48 -23.97
C GLU A 287 17.44 -31.72 -24.52
N ALA A 288 17.19 -30.52 -23.94
CA ALA A 288 16.12 -29.66 -24.39
C ALA A 288 16.45 -28.99 -25.73
N LEU A 289 15.48 -28.96 -26.62
CA LEU A 289 15.61 -28.34 -27.93
C LEU A 289 15.54 -26.81 -27.78
N ALA A 290 16.55 -26.13 -28.29
CA ALA A 290 16.60 -24.67 -28.33
C ALA A 290 15.53 -24.10 -29.26
N ASN A 291 15.28 -22.77 -29.14
CA ASN A 291 14.35 -22.00 -29.98
C ASN A 291 12.93 -22.59 -30.06
N THR A 292 12.48 -23.24 -29.00
CA THR A 292 11.12 -23.75 -28.87
C THR A 292 10.19 -22.63 -28.47
N GLN A 293 9.09 -22.49 -29.19
CA GLN A 293 7.96 -21.58 -28.83
C GLN A 293 6.95 -22.38 -28.02
N TRP A 294 6.53 -21.82 -26.91
CA TRP A 294 5.64 -22.44 -25.96
C TRP A 294 4.34 -21.66 -25.84
N THR A 295 3.23 -22.37 -25.80
CA THR A 295 1.93 -21.82 -25.44
C THR A 295 1.33 -22.74 -24.38
N VAL A 296 1.03 -22.18 -23.21
CA VAL A 296 0.34 -22.88 -22.11
C VAL A 296 -1.11 -22.43 -22.08
N LEU A 297 -2.02 -23.40 -22.05
CA LEU A 297 -3.47 -23.16 -22.10
C LEU A 297 -4.17 -23.82 -20.91
N THR A 298 -5.35 -23.31 -20.58
CA THR A 298 -6.32 -24.02 -19.75
C THR A 298 -6.91 -25.20 -20.53
N PRO A 299 -7.56 -26.17 -19.87
CA PRO A 299 -8.33 -27.21 -20.56
C PRO A 299 -9.45 -26.68 -21.47
N GLY A 300 -9.92 -25.46 -21.20
CA GLY A 300 -10.92 -24.76 -22.04
C GLY A 300 -10.34 -24.12 -23.29
N GLY A 301 -8.99 -24.10 -23.45
CA GLY A 301 -8.33 -23.50 -24.60
C GLY A 301 -7.90 -22.04 -24.43
N ASP A 302 -8.09 -21.45 -23.24
CA ASP A 302 -7.65 -20.07 -22.97
C ASP A 302 -6.13 -20.05 -22.80
N VAL A 303 -5.45 -19.14 -23.51
CA VAL A 303 -4.01 -18.96 -23.39
C VAL A 303 -3.66 -18.29 -22.08
N ILE A 304 -2.85 -18.98 -21.26
CA ILE A 304 -2.34 -18.47 -19.98
C ILE A 304 -1.02 -17.74 -20.19
N LYS A 305 -0.10 -18.37 -20.93
CA LYS A 305 1.26 -17.84 -21.13
C LYS A 305 1.86 -18.32 -22.44
N GLU A 306 2.56 -17.41 -23.09
CA GLU A 306 3.47 -17.72 -24.18
C GLU A 306 4.92 -17.45 -23.76
N SER A 307 5.85 -18.25 -24.25
CA SER A 307 7.27 -18.12 -23.95
C SER A 307 8.11 -18.68 -25.08
N ILE A 308 9.39 -18.32 -25.13
CA ILE A 308 10.37 -18.85 -26.09
C ILE A 308 11.63 -19.25 -25.33
N GLY A 309 12.16 -20.41 -25.63
CA GLY A 309 13.40 -20.89 -25.02
C GLY A 309 13.43 -22.40 -24.82
N ALA A 310 14.57 -22.90 -24.39
CA ALA A 310 14.76 -24.33 -24.11
C ALA A 310 14.15 -24.75 -22.77
N PHE A 311 14.19 -23.84 -21.76
CA PHE A 311 13.78 -24.09 -20.38
C PHE A 311 12.98 -22.90 -19.81
N PRO A 312 11.82 -22.54 -20.38
CA PRO A 312 11.03 -21.48 -19.76
C PRO A 312 10.50 -21.95 -18.41
N ARG A 313 10.65 -21.08 -17.40
CA ARG A 313 10.11 -21.27 -16.05
C ARG A 313 8.89 -20.40 -15.88
N LEU A 314 7.78 -20.99 -15.49
CA LEU A 314 6.48 -20.34 -15.37
C LEU A 314 5.91 -20.61 -14.00
N VAL A 315 5.30 -19.60 -13.39
CA VAL A 315 4.48 -19.80 -12.21
C VAL A 315 3.05 -20.02 -12.66
N LEU A 316 2.50 -21.19 -12.34
CA LEU A 316 1.14 -21.56 -12.70
C LEU A 316 0.32 -21.86 -11.45
N ALA A 317 -0.94 -21.42 -11.44
CA ALA A 317 -1.87 -21.81 -10.41
C ALA A 317 -2.11 -23.32 -10.41
N GLU A 318 -2.55 -23.89 -9.30
CA GLU A 318 -2.95 -25.29 -9.23
C GLU A 318 -4.09 -25.58 -10.22
N GLY A 319 -3.95 -26.65 -11.00
CA GLY A 319 -4.93 -27.03 -12.00
C GLY A 319 -4.37 -27.92 -13.09
N ASP A 320 -5.22 -28.23 -14.06
CA ASP A 320 -4.87 -28.99 -15.25
C ASP A 320 -4.57 -28.00 -16.39
N TYR A 321 -3.58 -28.33 -17.22
CA TYR A 321 -3.08 -27.50 -18.31
C TYR A 321 -2.76 -28.32 -19.55
N HIS A 322 -2.84 -27.64 -20.69
CA HIS A 322 -2.38 -28.12 -21.98
C HIS A 322 -1.20 -27.27 -22.43
N VAL A 323 -0.08 -27.89 -22.83
CA VAL A 323 1.07 -27.18 -23.39
C VAL A 323 1.29 -27.56 -24.84
N ILE A 324 1.53 -26.54 -25.66
CA ILE A 324 1.89 -26.64 -27.06
C ILE A 324 3.32 -26.15 -27.22
N ALA A 325 4.18 -27.00 -27.78
CA ALA A 325 5.55 -26.67 -28.15
C ALA A 325 5.69 -26.63 -29.68
N ARG A 326 6.22 -25.54 -30.22
CA ARG A 326 6.54 -25.42 -31.66
C ARG A 326 8.04 -25.27 -31.84
N ASN A 327 8.62 -26.19 -32.64
CA ASN A 327 10.04 -26.19 -32.93
C ASN A 327 10.23 -26.61 -34.40
N GLU A 328 11.04 -25.85 -35.16
CA GLU A 328 11.34 -26.13 -36.58
C GLU A 328 10.11 -26.42 -37.45
N GLY A 329 9.03 -25.67 -37.22
CA GLY A 329 7.75 -25.77 -37.95
C GLY A 329 6.88 -26.96 -37.56
N ARG A 330 7.30 -27.79 -36.61
CA ARG A 330 6.52 -28.91 -36.06
C ARG A 330 5.87 -28.51 -34.74
N THR A 331 4.73 -29.12 -34.45
CA THR A 331 3.94 -28.85 -33.24
C THR A 331 3.83 -30.14 -32.42
N TYR A 332 4.13 -30.02 -31.14
CA TYR A 332 4.05 -31.08 -30.13
C TYR A 332 3.18 -30.60 -28.97
N GLN A 333 2.55 -31.52 -28.26
CA GLN A 333 1.64 -31.15 -27.20
C GLN A 333 1.64 -32.17 -26.07
N ARG A 334 1.31 -31.70 -24.86
CA ARG A 334 1.18 -32.55 -23.67
C ARG A 334 0.20 -31.93 -22.66
N ASP A 335 -0.58 -32.80 -22.03
CA ASP A 335 -1.38 -32.41 -20.84
C ASP A 335 -0.52 -32.64 -19.59
N PHE A 336 -0.68 -31.75 -18.62
CA PHE A 336 -0.01 -31.87 -17.32
C PHE A 336 -0.84 -31.23 -16.22
N LYS A 337 -0.53 -31.60 -14.99
CA LYS A 337 -1.19 -31.09 -13.80
C LYS A 337 -0.20 -30.35 -12.90
N VAL A 338 -0.63 -29.19 -12.40
CA VAL A 338 0.09 -28.40 -11.41
C VAL A 338 -0.49 -28.68 -10.03
N ILE A 339 0.37 -29.00 -9.08
CA ILE A 339 0.04 -29.25 -7.69
C ILE A 339 0.71 -28.16 -6.84
N THR A 340 -0.03 -27.57 -5.93
CA THR A 340 0.47 -26.48 -5.05
C THR A 340 1.76 -26.88 -4.35
N GLY A 341 2.79 -26.05 -4.48
CA GLY A 341 4.09 -26.23 -3.81
C GLY A 341 4.97 -27.35 -4.36
N VAL A 342 4.53 -28.00 -5.43
CA VAL A 342 5.32 -29.07 -6.10
C VAL A 342 5.89 -28.52 -7.39
N ASP A 343 7.08 -27.91 -7.29
CA ASP A 343 7.83 -27.45 -8.46
C ASP A 343 8.30 -28.66 -9.28
N GLY A 344 8.30 -28.52 -10.62
CA GLY A 344 8.66 -29.64 -11.47
C GLY A 344 9.00 -29.28 -12.90
N GLU A 345 9.45 -30.31 -13.65
CA GLU A 345 9.68 -30.23 -15.08
C GLU A 345 8.59 -30.98 -15.85
N VAL A 346 8.16 -30.37 -16.95
CA VAL A 346 7.25 -30.97 -17.92
C VAL A 346 8.00 -31.20 -19.23
N GLU A 347 8.29 -32.45 -19.53
CA GLU A 347 8.93 -32.88 -20.80
C GLU A 347 7.85 -33.05 -21.86
N VAL A 348 7.98 -32.41 -23.00
CA VAL A 348 7.21 -32.65 -24.21
C VAL A 348 8.09 -33.48 -25.16
N LEU A 349 7.56 -34.57 -25.69
CA LEU A 349 8.33 -35.42 -26.61
C LEU A 349 8.14 -34.97 -28.06
N ALA A 350 9.25 -34.75 -28.75
CA ALA A 350 9.30 -34.35 -30.17
C ALA A 350 9.09 -35.55 -31.12
N ARG A 351 7.93 -36.23 -30.99
CA ARG A 351 7.58 -37.40 -31.80
C ARG A 351 6.10 -37.45 -32.16
#